data_f11f218c19ec93a87aa5ff8e7f7a988b
#
_entry.id   f11f218c19ec93a87aa5ff8e7f7a988b
#
_cell.length_a   1.000
_cell.length_b   1.000
_cell.length_c   1.000
_cell.angle_alpha   90.00
_cell.angle_beta   90.00
_cell.angle_gamma   90.00
#
_symmetry.space_group_name_H-M   'P 1'
#
loop_
_entity.id
_entity.type
_entity.pdbx_description
1 polymer ?
#
loop_
_entity_poly.entity_id
_entity_poly.type
_entity_poly.pdbx_seq_one_letter_code
_entity_poly.pdbx_strand_id
1 'polypeptide(L)'
;MKLVLIVGAGAVGKMTVGQELMKITNLRLFHNHMMIEPVLEIFGKFKGDTILKLREVIFDDFVNDDNEGMIHTLMWAFDMKSDWEYVENLVSKFDEVYCVELIASQEVRLERNKTENRLINKASKRDIEASNGRLL
;
A
#
# COMPACT_ATOMS: atom_id res chain seq x y z
N MET A 1 -7.94 -18.23 -1.88
CA MET A 1 -7.57 -16.93 -1.28
C MET A 1 -7.08 -16.00 -2.39
N LYS A 2 -7.77 -14.90 -2.56
CA LYS A 2 -7.51 -13.93 -3.63
C LYS A 2 -6.63 -12.79 -3.17
N LEU A 3 -5.77 -12.30 -4.06
CA LEU A 3 -5.01 -11.06 -3.86
C LEU A 3 -5.31 -10.11 -5.02
N VAL A 4 -5.75 -8.91 -4.69
CA VAL A 4 -5.77 -7.78 -5.63
C VAL A 4 -4.64 -6.85 -5.24
N LEU A 5 -3.63 -6.78 -6.07
CA LEU A 5 -2.46 -5.92 -5.85
C LEU A 5 -2.63 -4.65 -6.68
N ILE A 6 -2.76 -3.51 -6.00
CA ILE A 6 -2.89 -2.21 -6.64
C ILE A 6 -1.54 -1.50 -6.55
N VAL A 7 -0.91 -1.27 -7.68
CA VAL A 7 0.41 -0.65 -7.74
C VAL A 7 0.37 0.69 -8.45
N GLY A 8 1.36 1.52 -8.21
CA GLY A 8 1.48 2.83 -8.84
C GLY A 8 2.34 3.75 -8.00
N ALA A 9 2.64 4.90 -8.59
CA ALA A 9 3.41 5.95 -7.93
C ALA A 9 2.62 6.58 -6.78
N GLY A 10 3.26 7.45 -6.00
CA GLY A 10 2.58 8.17 -4.93
C GLY A 10 1.44 9.02 -5.45
N ALA A 11 0.35 9.07 -4.69
CA ALA A 11 -0.83 9.91 -4.95
C ALA A 11 -1.56 9.62 -6.29
N VAL A 12 -1.47 8.40 -6.81
CA VAL A 12 -2.28 7.99 -7.98
C VAL A 12 -3.69 7.51 -7.59
N GLY A 13 -3.97 7.39 -6.28
CA GLY A 13 -5.31 6.99 -5.81
C GLY A 13 -5.43 5.54 -5.39
N LYS A 14 -4.33 4.85 -5.11
CA LYS A 14 -4.33 3.43 -4.72
C LYS A 14 -5.22 3.13 -3.52
N MET A 15 -5.07 3.89 -2.44
CA MET A 15 -5.86 3.68 -1.22
C MET A 15 -7.35 3.93 -1.48
N THR A 16 -7.69 4.99 -2.19
CA THR A 16 -9.08 5.32 -2.52
C THR A 16 -9.72 4.22 -3.36
N VAL A 17 -9.03 3.74 -4.38
CA VAL A 17 -9.50 2.61 -5.20
C VAL A 17 -9.68 1.35 -4.34
N GLY A 18 -8.71 1.07 -3.47
CA GLY A 18 -8.81 -0.06 -2.54
C GLY A 18 -10.00 0.04 -1.59
N GLN A 19 -10.25 1.23 -1.05
CA GLN A 19 -11.40 1.48 -0.17
C GLN A 19 -12.73 1.28 -0.91
N GLU A 20 -12.84 1.77 -2.14
CA GLU A 20 -14.06 1.59 -2.94
C GLU A 20 -14.26 0.13 -3.33
N LEU A 21 -13.19 -0.58 -3.70
CA LEU A 21 -13.27 -2.00 -4.01
C LEU A 21 -13.71 -2.83 -2.80
N MET A 22 -13.25 -2.47 -1.60
CA MET A 22 -13.66 -3.13 -0.36
C MET A 22 -15.16 -2.99 -0.10
N LYS A 23 -15.78 -1.88 -0.51
CA LYS A 23 -17.21 -1.65 -0.33
C LYS A 23 -18.10 -2.57 -1.18
N ILE A 24 -17.61 -2.99 -2.34
CA ILE A 24 -18.38 -3.79 -3.29
C ILE A 24 -17.93 -5.25 -3.37
N THR A 25 -17.00 -5.65 -2.53
CA THR A 25 -16.49 -7.02 -2.45
C THR A 25 -16.41 -7.45 -0.99
N ASN A 26 -16.08 -8.72 -0.76
CA ASN A 26 -15.75 -9.24 0.57
C ASN A 26 -14.24 -9.25 0.84
N LEU A 27 -13.47 -8.56 0.01
CA LEU A 27 -12.02 -8.47 0.19
C LEU A 27 -11.67 -7.46 1.27
N ARG A 28 -10.57 -7.68 1.97
CA ARG A 28 -10.11 -6.82 3.05
C ARG A 28 -8.94 -5.96 2.59
N LEU A 29 -8.99 -4.68 2.91
CA LEU A 29 -7.93 -3.75 2.50
C LEU A 29 -6.76 -3.75 3.48
N PHE A 30 -5.57 -3.98 2.94
CA PHE A 30 -4.30 -3.78 3.63
C PHE A 30 -3.47 -2.82 2.78
N HIS A 31 -3.62 -1.51 3.02
CA HIS A 31 -2.87 -0.53 2.24
C HIS A 31 -1.45 -0.34 2.79
N ASN A 32 -0.56 0.17 1.93
CA ASN A 32 0.87 0.26 2.18
C ASN A 32 1.25 0.95 3.51
N HIS A 33 0.50 1.96 3.93
CA HIS A 33 0.82 2.73 5.13
C HIS A 33 0.29 2.14 6.43
N MET A 34 -0.48 1.05 6.40
CA MET A 34 -1.03 0.48 7.64
C MET A 34 0.03 0.03 8.64
N MET A 35 1.19 -0.44 8.16
CA MET A 35 2.30 -0.80 9.05
C MET A 35 3.36 0.30 9.13
N ILE A 36 3.40 1.20 8.16
CA ILE A 36 4.38 2.29 8.16
C ILE A 36 4.08 3.31 9.26
N GLU A 37 2.84 3.78 9.37
CA GLU A 37 2.49 4.85 10.30
C GLU A 37 2.70 4.48 11.77
N PRO A 38 2.24 3.31 12.26
CA PRO A 38 2.51 2.92 13.64
C PRO A 38 4.01 2.79 13.95
N VAL A 39 4.77 2.25 13.01
CA VAL A 39 6.23 2.08 13.21
C VAL A 39 6.91 3.44 13.30
N LEU A 40 6.55 4.38 12.42
CA LEU A 40 7.07 5.76 12.49
C LEU A 40 6.76 6.40 13.84
N GLU A 41 5.54 6.23 14.33
CA GLU A 41 5.12 6.83 15.61
C GLU A 41 5.87 6.23 16.80
N ILE A 42 6.00 4.90 16.83
CA ILE A 42 6.63 4.19 17.95
C ILE A 42 8.14 4.46 18.00
N PHE A 43 8.82 4.40 16.86
CA PHE A 43 10.28 4.50 16.80
C PHE A 43 10.78 5.92 16.55
N GLY A 44 9.92 6.84 16.13
CA GLY A 44 10.32 8.19 15.75
C GLY A 44 11.14 8.24 14.44
N LYS A 45 11.22 7.13 13.72
CA LYS A 45 11.95 7.03 12.44
C LYS A 45 11.45 5.86 11.62
N PHE A 46 11.75 5.86 10.32
CA PHE A 46 11.42 4.77 9.42
C PHE A 46 12.27 3.53 9.73
N LYS A 47 11.61 2.40 9.92
CA LYS A 47 12.26 1.12 10.22
C LYS A 47 11.78 0.07 9.23
N GLY A 48 12.42 0.04 8.05
CA GLY A 48 12.04 -0.85 6.95
C GLY A 48 11.99 -2.33 7.33
N ASP A 49 12.98 -2.80 8.07
CA ASP A 49 13.05 -4.21 8.50
C ASP A 49 11.87 -4.58 9.40
N THR A 50 11.50 -3.69 10.32
CA THR A 50 10.37 -3.91 11.22
C THR A 50 9.06 -3.94 10.45
N ILE A 51 8.89 -3.01 9.50
CA ILE A 51 7.70 -2.94 8.65
C ILE A 51 7.53 -4.23 7.84
N LEU A 52 8.60 -4.72 7.23
CA LEU A 52 8.57 -5.97 6.46
C LEU A 52 8.22 -7.18 7.32
N LYS A 53 8.76 -7.26 8.54
CA LYS A 53 8.43 -8.34 9.47
C LYS A 53 6.94 -8.32 9.85
N LEU A 54 6.40 -7.15 10.14
CA LEU A 54 4.98 -7.00 10.51
C LEU A 54 4.08 -7.39 9.34
N ARG A 55 4.41 -6.98 8.13
CA ARG A 55 3.65 -7.36 6.94
C ARG A 55 3.69 -8.86 6.71
N GLU A 56 4.85 -9.48 6.88
CA GLU A 56 5.00 -10.93 6.69
C GLU A 56 4.14 -11.73 7.66
N VAL A 57 4.11 -11.32 8.92
CA VAL A 57 3.24 -11.94 9.94
C VAL A 57 1.77 -11.85 9.51
N ILE A 58 1.34 -10.67 9.06
CA ILE A 58 -0.03 -10.45 8.64
C ILE A 58 -0.37 -11.29 7.40
N PHE A 59 0.51 -11.32 6.41
CA PHE A 59 0.27 -12.12 5.20
C PHE A 59 0.14 -13.60 5.54
N ASP A 60 1.04 -14.14 6.34
CA ASP A 60 1.03 -15.56 6.69
C ASP A 60 -0.20 -15.95 7.49
N ASP A 61 -0.61 -15.11 8.44
CA ASP A 61 -1.81 -15.37 9.21
C ASP A 61 -3.09 -15.18 8.39
N PHE A 62 -3.09 -14.18 7.51
CA PHE A 62 -4.26 -13.87 6.69
C PHE A 62 -4.62 -15.00 5.73
N VAL A 63 -3.63 -15.63 5.09
CA VAL A 63 -3.90 -16.72 4.13
C VAL A 63 -4.43 -17.99 4.80
N ASN A 64 -4.30 -18.08 6.12
CA ASN A 64 -4.83 -19.18 6.92
C ASN A 64 -6.14 -18.84 7.63
N ASP A 65 -6.67 -17.64 7.39
CA ASP A 65 -7.92 -17.17 7.97
C ASP A 65 -9.10 -17.39 7.02
N ASP A 66 -10.33 -17.14 7.47
CA ASP A 66 -11.56 -17.37 6.70
C ASP A 66 -11.92 -16.25 5.72
N ASN A 67 -11.02 -15.34 5.42
CA ASN A 67 -11.27 -14.26 4.49
C ASN A 67 -11.25 -14.75 3.03
N GLU A 68 -12.01 -14.09 2.16
CA GLU A 68 -12.01 -14.39 0.73
C GLU A 68 -10.75 -13.90 0.03
N GLY A 69 -10.17 -12.82 0.49
CA GLY A 69 -8.97 -12.28 -0.10
C GLY A 69 -8.60 -10.90 0.43
N MET A 70 -7.47 -10.42 -0.05
CA MET A 70 -6.85 -9.17 0.37
C MET A 70 -6.70 -8.22 -0.81
N ILE A 71 -6.89 -6.93 -0.54
CA ILE A 71 -6.50 -5.84 -1.43
C ILE A 71 -5.25 -5.23 -0.79
N HIS A 72 -4.12 -5.29 -1.48
CA HIS A 72 -2.87 -4.69 -1.00
C HIS A 72 -2.42 -3.60 -1.95
N THR A 73 -2.05 -2.44 -1.40
CA THR A 73 -1.54 -1.33 -2.22
C THR A 73 -0.05 -1.19 -2.02
N LEU A 74 0.66 -0.90 -3.08
CA LEU A 74 2.12 -0.85 -3.08
C LEU A 74 2.63 0.20 -4.06
N MET A 75 3.60 1.01 -3.60
CA MET A 75 4.39 1.85 -4.49
C MET A 75 5.54 1.00 -5.03
N TRP A 76 5.35 0.42 -6.22
CA TRP A 76 6.29 -0.52 -6.81
C TRP A 76 7.22 0.18 -7.79
N ALA A 77 8.52 0.15 -7.47
CA ALA A 77 9.57 0.59 -8.38
C ALA A 77 10.09 -0.62 -9.16
N PHE A 78 9.71 -0.72 -10.43
CA PHE A 78 9.99 -1.89 -11.27
C PHE A 78 11.48 -2.14 -11.52
N ASP A 79 12.32 -1.13 -11.31
CA ASP A 79 13.78 -1.21 -11.45
C ASP A 79 14.50 -1.67 -10.18
N MET A 80 13.77 -1.87 -9.08
CA MET A 80 14.34 -2.29 -7.79
C MET A 80 14.18 -3.78 -7.58
N LYS A 81 15.28 -4.50 -7.45
CA LYS A 81 15.26 -5.94 -7.20
C LYS A 81 14.52 -6.31 -5.91
N SER A 82 14.67 -5.51 -4.86
CA SER A 82 13.99 -5.73 -3.59
C SER A 82 12.46 -5.68 -3.73
N ASP A 83 11.94 -4.80 -4.59
CA ASP A 83 10.51 -4.70 -4.84
C ASP A 83 9.99 -5.94 -5.57
N TRP A 84 10.75 -6.46 -6.54
CA TRP A 84 10.41 -7.70 -7.23
C TRP A 84 10.38 -8.88 -6.27
N GLU A 85 11.37 -8.99 -5.38
CA GLU A 85 11.44 -10.05 -4.38
C GLU A 85 10.26 -9.99 -3.41
N TYR A 86 9.90 -8.79 -2.96
CA TYR A 86 8.74 -8.57 -2.11
C TYR A 86 7.44 -9.04 -2.79
N VAL A 87 7.23 -8.63 -4.03
CA VAL A 87 6.03 -8.98 -4.80
C VAL A 87 5.98 -10.49 -5.08
N GLU A 88 7.08 -11.11 -5.49
CA GLU A 88 7.14 -12.54 -5.74
C GLU A 88 6.79 -13.36 -4.49
N ASN A 89 7.34 -12.96 -3.34
CA ASN A 89 7.04 -13.61 -2.07
C ASN A 89 5.56 -13.47 -1.70
N LEU A 90 5.02 -12.26 -1.84
CA LEU A 90 3.62 -11.99 -1.55
C LEU A 90 2.68 -12.81 -2.45
N VAL A 91 2.91 -12.76 -3.75
CA VAL A 91 2.09 -13.46 -4.75
C VAL A 91 2.09 -14.96 -4.52
N SER A 92 3.21 -15.54 -4.11
CA SER A 92 3.34 -16.97 -3.87
C SER A 92 2.41 -17.49 -2.76
N LYS A 93 1.90 -16.62 -1.90
CA LYS A 93 1.04 -17.00 -0.78
C LYS A 93 -0.45 -17.10 -1.16
N PHE A 94 -0.83 -16.62 -2.34
CA PHE A 94 -2.23 -16.53 -2.76
C PHE A 94 -2.51 -17.44 -3.98
N ASP A 95 -3.76 -17.90 -4.10
CA ASP A 95 -4.17 -18.82 -5.17
C ASP A 95 -4.51 -18.06 -6.46
N GLU A 96 -5.17 -16.90 -6.33
CA GLU A 96 -5.54 -16.03 -7.45
C GLU A 96 -4.97 -14.66 -7.22
N VAL A 97 -4.31 -14.11 -8.22
CA VAL A 97 -3.68 -12.79 -8.12
C VAL A 97 -4.12 -11.91 -9.28
N TYR A 98 -4.60 -10.72 -8.93
CA TYR A 98 -4.95 -9.68 -9.90
C TYR A 98 -4.06 -8.47 -9.61
N CYS A 99 -3.29 -8.04 -10.58
CA CYS A 99 -2.44 -6.87 -10.45
C CYS A 99 -3.01 -5.73 -11.28
N VAL A 100 -3.26 -4.60 -10.62
CA VAL A 100 -3.81 -3.39 -11.24
C VAL A 100 -2.80 -2.26 -11.07
N GLU A 101 -2.38 -1.68 -12.18
CA GLU A 101 -1.51 -0.50 -12.15
C GLU A 101 -2.36 0.76 -12.34
N LEU A 102 -2.21 1.70 -11.42
CA LEU A 102 -2.83 3.02 -11.51
C LEU A 102 -1.80 4.03 -11.97
N ILE A 103 -2.18 4.82 -12.97
CA ILE A 103 -1.32 5.89 -13.49
C ILE A 103 -2.06 7.22 -13.44
N ALA A 104 -1.32 8.30 -13.16
CA ALA A 104 -1.84 9.65 -13.16
C ALA A 104 -0.69 10.62 -13.45
N SER A 105 -1.02 11.78 -14.01
CA SER A 105 -0.03 12.83 -14.24
C SER A 105 0.53 13.34 -12.91
N GLN A 106 1.72 13.92 -12.95
CA GLN A 106 2.34 14.54 -11.77
C GLN A 106 1.43 15.62 -11.18
N GLU A 107 0.81 16.43 -12.03
CA GLU A 107 -0.11 17.49 -11.59
C GLU A 107 -1.27 16.91 -10.77
N VAL A 108 -1.92 15.87 -11.26
CA VAL A 108 -3.02 15.20 -10.56
C VAL A 108 -2.53 14.58 -9.25
N ARG A 109 -1.35 13.97 -9.25
CA ARG A 109 -0.77 13.36 -8.04
C ARG A 109 -0.46 14.40 -6.96
N LEU A 110 0.06 15.56 -7.33
CA LEU A 110 0.32 16.67 -6.40
C LEU A 110 -0.97 17.20 -5.80
N GLU A 111 -2.03 17.32 -6.59
CA GLU A 111 -3.34 17.75 -6.11
C GLU A 111 -3.92 16.74 -5.12
N ARG A 112 -3.87 15.45 -5.44
CA ARG A 112 -4.33 14.37 -4.53
C ARG A 112 -3.55 14.29 -3.23
N ASN A 113 -2.29 14.69 -3.23
CA ASN A 113 -1.45 14.70 -2.03
C ASN A 113 -1.99 15.63 -0.94
N LYS A 114 -2.85 16.57 -1.30
CA LYS A 114 -3.49 17.51 -0.38
C LYS A 114 -4.85 17.04 0.11
N THR A 115 -5.37 15.90 -0.36
CA THR A 115 -6.72 15.46 -0.02
C THR A 115 -6.84 15.07 1.44
N GLU A 116 -8.01 15.31 2.02
CA GLU A 116 -8.33 14.98 3.39
C GLU A 116 -8.15 13.49 3.69
N ASN A 117 -8.58 12.62 2.77
CA ASN A 117 -8.46 11.17 2.92
C ASN A 117 -6.99 10.76 3.12
N ARG A 118 -6.08 11.33 2.34
CA ARG A 118 -4.65 11.04 2.45
C ARG A 118 -4.06 11.60 3.74
N LEU A 119 -4.43 12.81 4.13
CA LEU A 119 -3.94 13.46 5.33
C LEU A 119 -4.42 12.76 6.60
N ILE A 120 -5.65 12.26 6.62
CA ILE A 120 -6.20 11.53 7.76
C ILE A 120 -5.54 10.17 7.93
N ASN A 121 -5.38 9.40 6.84
CA ASN A 121 -4.96 8.01 6.89
C ASN A 121 -3.44 7.80 6.80
N LYS A 122 -2.69 8.84 6.43
CA LYS A 122 -1.23 8.78 6.24
C LYS A 122 -0.56 9.97 6.91
N ALA A 123 -0.35 9.86 8.22
CA ALA A 123 0.20 10.95 9.03
C ALA A 123 1.54 11.47 8.48
N SER A 124 2.37 10.59 7.93
CA SER A 124 3.64 10.97 7.31
C SER A 124 3.49 11.88 6.09
N LYS A 125 2.29 11.94 5.50
CA LYS A 125 1.98 12.77 4.34
C LYS A 125 1.36 14.12 4.72
N ARG A 126 1.13 14.37 6.00
CA ARG A 126 0.58 15.65 6.49
C ARG A 126 1.56 16.80 6.31
N ASP A 127 2.86 16.53 6.25
CA ASP A 127 3.83 17.49 5.77
C ASP A 127 3.76 17.52 4.23
N ILE A 128 2.86 18.36 3.71
CA ILE A 128 2.56 18.42 2.28
C ILE A 128 3.79 18.82 1.46
N GLU A 129 4.59 19.73 1.95
CA GLU A 129 5.79 20.19 1.23
C GLU A 129 6.81 19.06 1.04
N ALA A 130 7.12 18.34 2.12
CA ALA A 130 8.03 17.21 2.05
C ALA A 130 7.44 16.07 1.19
N SER A 131 6.14 15.80 1.32
CA SER A 131 5.45 14.80 0.53
C SER A 131 5.43 15.14 -0.95
N ASN A 132 5.19 16.41 -1.31
CA ASN A 132 5.27 16.88 -2.70
C ASN A 132 6.68 16.72 -3.26
N GLY A 133 7.70 17.01 -2.44
CA GLY A 133 9.10 16.81 -2.84
C GLY A 133 9.39 15.36 -3.25
N ARG A 134 8.79 14.39 -2.58
CA ARG A 134 8.95 12.98 -2.91
C ARG A 134 8.24 12.57 -4.21
N LEU A 135 7.26 13.36 -4.68
CA LEU A 135 6.54 13.10 -5.92
C LEU A 135 7.20 13.75 -7.14
N LEU A 136 8.09 14.69 -6.92
CA LEU A 136 8.82 15.38 -7.98
C LEU A 136 10.05 14.60 -8.39
#